data_b942a8992cb3f1131eb1c987d60eb8f6
#
_entry.id   b942a8992cb3f1131eb1c987d60eb8f6
#
_cell.length_a   1.000
_cell.length_b   1.000
_cell.length_c   1.000
_cell.angle_alpha   90.00
_cell.angle_beta   90.00
_cell.angle_gamma   90.00
#
_symmetry.space_group_name_H-M   'P 1'
#
loop_
_entity.id
_entity.type
_entity.pdbx_description
1 polymer ?
#
loop_
_entity_poly.entity_id
_entity_poly.type
_entity_poly.pdbx_seq_one_letter_code
_entity_poly.pdbx_strand_id
1 'polypeptide(L)'
;GKGLSGGKLIVVPPKDSTIKPEDNIIIGNVALYGATSGEVYINGVAGERFAVRNSGAHAVVEGIGDHGLEYMTGGMVIVVGKTGRNFAAGMSGGIAYVYDPDNTFYEHVNKELVEYKNVKSRYDEDQLKEMIQKHYQYTNSNVAKKILDDFGNEVAHFKKVVPHDYKRM
;
A
#
# COMPACT_ATOMS: atom_id res chain seq x y z
N GLY A 1 13.59 0.91 -7.83
CA GLY A 1 13.06 -0.36 -7.35
C GLY A 1 12.49 -1.28 -8.43
N LYS A 2 12.67 -0.92 -9.68
CA LYS A 2 12.23 -1.77 -10.79
C LYS A 2 12.93 -3.13 -10.73
N GLY A 3 12.16 -4.21 -10.73
CA GLY A 3 12.74 -5.55 -10.64
C GLY A 3 13.39 -5.87 -9.29
N LEU A 4 13.02 -5.15 -8.24
CA LEU A 4 13.57 -5.38 -6.89
C LEU A 4 13.46 -6.85 -6.50
N SER A 5 14.57 -7.46 -6.08
CA SER A 5 14.65 -8.89 -5.77
C SER A 5 15.14 -9.19 -4.35
N GLY A 6 15.03 -8.24 -3.44
CA GLY A 6 15.39 -8.44 -2.03
C GLY A 6 15.87 -7.15 -1.40
N GLY A 7 16.21 -7.23 -0.10
CA GLY A 7 16.70 -6.08 0.64
C GLY A 7 15.60 -5.11 1.06
N LYS A 8 16.00 -3.91 1.45
CA LYS A 8 15.08 -2.86 1.89
C LYS A 8 15.34 -1.57 1.12
N LEU A 9 14.27 -0.91 0.73
CA LEU A 9 14.33 0.42 0.11
C LEU A 9 13.53 1.37 0.98
N ILE A 10 14.18 2.42 1.50
CA ILE A 10 13.54 3.38 2.38
C ILE A 10 13.67 4.76 1.75
N VAL A 11 12.55 5.43 1.51
CA VAL A 11 12.52 6.75 0.91
C VAL A 11 11.81 7.72 1.84
N VAL A 12 12.50 8.80 2.20
CA VAL A 12 11.94 9.85 3.07
C VAL A 12 12.26 11.20 2.46
N PRO A 13 11.42 12.23 2.71
CA PRO A 13 11.75 13.59 2.29
C PRO A 13 13.01 14.08 3.03
N PRO A 14 13.75 15.06 2.46
CA PRO A 14 14.87 15.67 3.17
C PRO A 14 14.41 16.27 4.50
N LYS A 15 15.29 16.24 5.51
CA LYS A 15 14.98 16.75 6.85
C LYS A 15 14.57 18.21 6.86
N ASP A 16 15.09 19.00 5.93
CA ASP A 16 14.81 20.43 5.84
C ASP A 16 13.60 20.73 4.94
N SER A 17 12.92 19.70 4.45
CA SER A 17 11.77 19.87 3.58
C SER A 17 10.57 20.37 4.38
N THR A 18 9.84 21.34 3.81
CA THR A 18 8.59 21.84 4.39
C THR A 18 7.37 21.13 3.85
N ILE A 19 7.55 20.18 2.91
CA ILE A 19 6.43 19.45 2.32
C ILE A 19 5.84 18.47 3.33
N LYS A 20 4.55 18.18 3.17
CA LYS A 20 3.90 17.10 3.91
C LYS A 20 4.01 15.83 3.08
N PRO A 21 4.72 14.80 3.56
CA PRO A 21 4.93 13.59 2.76
C PRO A 21 3.64 12.94 2.27
N GLU A 22 2.60 12.96 3.11
CA GLU A 22 1.32 12.33 2.80
C GLU A 22 0.56 13.04 1.68
N ASP A 23 0.94 14.28 1.34
CA ASP A 23 0.27 15.09 0.32
C ASP A 23 1.10 15.32 -0.93
N ASN A 24 2.35 14.85 -0.94
CA ASN A 24 3.29 15.19 -2.02
C ASN A 24 3.91 13.94 -2.65
N ILE A 25 4.03 13.97 -3.97
CA ILE A 25 4.66 12.90 -4.72
C ILE A 25 6.17 13.03 -4.58
N ILE A 26 6.80 12.00 -4.00
CA ILE A 26 8.26 11.95 -3.87
C ILE A 26 8.88 10.80 -4.67
N ILE A 27 8.06 9.91 -5.19
CA ILE A 27 8.49 8.81 -6.06
C ILE A 27 7.79 8.99 -7.40
N GLY A 28 8.56 8.97 -8.48
CA GLY A 28 8.01 9.11 -9.82
C GLY A 28 7.16 7.94 -10.26
N ASN A 29 6.76 7.95 -11.52
CA ASN A 29 5.89 6.92 -12.09
C ASN A 29 6.64 5.59 -12.27
N VAL A 30 5.87 4.49 -12.28
CA VAL A 30 6.37 3.14 -12.59
C VAL A 30 7.39 2.61 -11.58
N ALA A 31 7.27 3.01 -10.30
CA ALA A 31 8.14 2.47 -9.25
C ALA A 31 7.76 1.03 -8.91
N LEU A 32 8.74 0.20 -8.56
CA LEU A 32 8.60 -1.21 -8.18
C LEU A 32 7.98 -2.10 -9.26
N TYR A 33 8.05 -1.72 -10.51
CA TYR A 33 7.55 -2.55 -11.62
C TYR A 33 8.27 -3.91 -11.61
N GLY A 34 7.49 -5.00 -11.58
CA GLY A 34 8.06 -6.35 -11.63
C GLY A 34 8.85 -6.76 -10.40
N ALA A 35 8.67 -6.11 -9.26
CA ALA A 35 9.37 -6.47 -8.03
C ALA A 35 9.02 -7.90 -7.60
N THR A 36 10.02 -8.68 -7.20
CA THR A 36 9.83 -10.10 -6.86
C THR A 36 9.98 -10.39 -5.37
N SER A 37 10.68 -9.57 -4.62
CA SER A 37 10.83 -9.70 -3.17
C SER A 37 11.44 -8.41 -2.60
N GLY A 38 11.53 -8.33 -1.29
CA GLY A 38 12.10 -7.18 -0.60
C GLY A 38 11.06 -6.39 0.15
N GLU A 39 11.51 -5.37 0.85
CA GLU A 39 10.66 -4.47 1.62
C GLU A 39 10.87 -3.04 1.16
N VAL A 40 9.79 -2.28 1.04
CA VAL A 40 9.85 -0.88 0.60
C VAL A 40 9.00 -0.03 1.54
N TYR A 41 9.59 1.05 2.03
CA TYR A 41 8.92 1.99 2.93
C TYR A 41 9.09 3.38 2.36
N ILE A 42 7.99 4.01 1.95
CA ILE A 42 8.01 5.31 1.27
C ILE A 42 7.19 6.31 2.09
N ASN A 43 7.86 7.29 2.66
CA ASN A 43 7.20 8.37 3.39
C ASN A 43 6.84 9.49 2.42
N GLY A 44 5.82 9.24 1.63
CA GLY A 44 5.34 10.15 0.61
C GLY A 44 4.41 9.44 -0.35
N VAL A 45 3.96 10.16 -1.36
CA VAL A 45 3.05 9.66 -2.38
C VAL A 45 3.86 9.17 -3.58
N ALA A 46 3.53 8.00 -4.09
CA ALA A 46 4.10 7.49 -5.33
C ALA A 46 3.24 7.95 -6.51
N GLY A 47 3.86 8.09 -7.68
CA GLY A 47 3.15 8.47 -8.89
C GLY A 47 2.31 7.33 -9.46
N GLU A 48 2.02 7.42 -10.75
CA GLU A 48 1.19 6.41 -11.43
C GLU A 48 1.92 5.07 -11.57
N ARG A 49 1.15 4.00 -11.69
CA ARG A 49 1.63 2.63 -11.97
C ARG A 49 2.61 2.10 -10.93
N PHE A 50 2.33 2.40 -9.67
CA PHE A 50 3.13 1.90 -8.57
C PHE A 50 2.94 0.40 -8.40
N ALA A 51 4.04 -0.33 -8.26
CA ALA A 51 4.06 -1.77 -7.98
C ALA A 51 3.30 -2.62 -9.01
N VAL A 52 3.26 -2.19 -10.28
CA VAL A 52 2.65 -2.99 -11.36
C VAL A 52 3.43 -4.29 -11.51
N ARG A 53 2.71 -5.41 -11.61
CA ARG A 53 3.28 -6.76 -11.72
C ARG A 53 4.15 -7.17 -10.54
N ASN A 54 3.89 -6.61 -9.35
CA ASN A 54 4.56 -7.05 -8.14
C ASN A 54 4.21 -8.49 -7.85
N SER A 55 5.22 -9.33 -7.63
CA SER A 55 5.01 -10.76 -7.36
C SER A 55 5.44 -11.21 -5.97
N GLY A 56 6.09 -10.36 -5.18
CA GLY A 56 6.53 -10.79 -3.86
C GLY A 56 7.06 -9.70 -2.93
N ALA A 57 7.22 -8.47 -3.40
CA ALA A 57 7.70 -7.40 -2.54
C ALA A 57 6.61 -6.91 -1.59
N HIS A 58 7.01 -6.47 -0.40
CA HIS A 58 6.14 -5.86 0.59
C HIS A 58 6.43 -4.37 0.64
N ALA A 59 5.40 -3.54 0.53
CA ALA A 59 5.57 -2.09 0.48
C ALA A 59 4.56 -1.35 1.34
N VAL A 60 5.00 -0.24 1.93
CA VAL A 60 4.11 0.72 2.61
C VAL A 60 4.35 2.09 2.01
N VAL A 61 3.29 2.77 1.61
CA VAL A 61 3.36 4.07 0.94
C VAL A 61 2.23 4.97 1.42
N GLU A 62 2.46 6.29 1.42
CA GLU A 62 1.49 7.27 1.94
C GLU A 62 0.34 7.54 0.97
N GLY A 63 0.49 7.20 -0.30
CA GLY A 63 -0.54 7.35 -1.31
C GLY A 63 0.01 6.95 -2.67
N ILE A 64 -0.86 6.73 -3.64
CA ILE A 64 -0.45 6.35 -5.01
C ILE A 64 -1.34 7.03 -6.04
N GLY A 65 -0.82 7.18 -7.25
CA GLY A 65 -1.57 7.70 -8.38
C GLY A 65 -2.40 6.61 -9.08
N ASP A 66 -2.78 6.88 -10.32
CA ASP A 66 -3.62 5.96 -11.11
C ASP A 66 -2.88 4.67 -11.47
N HIS A 67 -3.64 3.60 -11.70
CA HIS A 67 -3.14 2.30 -12.15
C HIS A 67 -2.20 1.61 -11.14
N GLY A 68 -2.35 1.90 -9.86
CA GLY A 68 -1.55 1.24 -8.83
C GLY A 68 -1.86 -0.25 -8.74
N LEU A 69 -0.85 -1.07 -8.49
CA LEU A 69 -0.93 -2.52 -8.27
C LEU A 69 -1.52 -3.31 -9.42
N GLU A 70 -1.56 -2.77 -10.63
CA GLU A 70 -2.08 -3.51 -11.77
C GLU A 70 -1.29 -4.79 -12.00
N TYR A 71 -2.01 -5.87 -12.29
CA TYR A 71 -1.43 -7.20 -12.59
C TYR A 71 -0.56 -7.75 -11.46
N MET A 72 -0.81 -7.34 -10.22
CA MET A 72 -0.12 -7.88 -9.05
C MET A 72 -0.41 -9.37 -8.91
N THR A 73 0.63 -10.16 -8.68
CA THR A 73 0.49 -11.62 -8.57
C THR A 73 0.89 -12.16 -7.20
N GLY A 74 1.51 -11.36 -6.35
CA GLY A 74 1.90 -11.77 -5.00
C GLY A 74 2.44 -10.58 -4.22
N GLY A 75 2.87 -10.83 -2.99
CA GLY A 75 3.38 -9.78 -2.13
C GLY A 75 2.28 -9.07 -1.35
N MET A 76 2.64 -7.95 -0.76
CA MET A 76 1.71 -7.15 0.04
C MET A 76 2.01 -5.66 -0.14
N VAL A 77 0.98 -4.85 -0.34
CA VAL A 77 1.14 -3.40 -0.42
C VAL A 77 0.13 -2.75 0.53
N ILE A 78 0.63 -1.82 1.35
CA ILE A 78 -0.20 -1.06 2.28
C ILE A 78 -0.16 0.41 1.85
N VAL A 79 -1.32 0.96 1.54
CA VAL A 79 -1.47 2.37 1.18
C VAL A 79 -2.16 3.06 2.35
N VAL A 80 -1.43 3.95 3.04
CA VAL A 80 -1.97 4.63 4.21
C VAL A 80 -2.56 6.00 3.85
N GLY A 81 -2.95 6.18 2.62
CA GLY A 81 -3.56 7.40 2.11
C GLY A 81 -4.38 7.15 0.86
N LYS A 82 -4.43 8.12 -0.02
CA LYS A 82 -5.30 8.07 -1.20
C LYS A 82 -4.77 7.15 -2.29
N THR A 83 -5.70 6.52 -3.02
CA THR A 83 -5.41 5.76 -4.23
C THR A 83 -5.94 6.51 -5.44
N GLY A 84 -5.36 6.26 -6.60
CA GLY A 84 -5.89 6.77 -7.86
C GLY A 84 -6.90 5.81 -8.48
N ARG A 85 -7.22 6.04 -9.75
CA ARG A 85 -8.19 5.22 -10.49
C ARG A 85 -7.58 3.89 -10.91
N ASN A 86 -8.44 2.92 -11.21
CA ASN A 86 -8.04 1.58 -11.71
C ASN A 86 -7.08 0.85 -10.76
N PHE A 87 -7.32 1.01 -9.45
CA PHE A 87 -6.50 0.35 -8.45
C PHE A 87 -6.65 -1.17 -8.54
N ALA A 88 -5.52 -1.87 -8.56
CA ALA A 88 -5.44 -3.33 -8.56
C ALA A 88 -6.11 -4.00 -9.78
N ALA A 89 -6.22 -3.31 -10.90
CA ALA A 89 -6.79 -3.90 -12.11
C ALA A 89 -5.94 -5.11 -12.55
N GLY A 90 -6.60 -6.22 -12.88
CA GLY A 90 -5.90 -7.43 -13.31
C GLY A 90 -5.13 -8.16 -12.22
N MET A 91 -5.33 -7.79 -10.94
CA MET A 91 -4.69 -8.44 -9.81
C MET A 91 -5.13 -9.89 -9.74
N SER A 92 -4.17 -10.82 -9.66
CA SER A 92 -4.46 -12.26 -9.61
C SER A 92 -3.90 -12.94 -8.35
N GLY A 93 -3.12 -12.24 -7.54
CA GLY A 93 -2.59 -12.77 -6.29
C GLY A 93 -2.07 -11.65 -5.41
N GLY A 94 -1.67 -12.00 -4.19
CA GLY A 94 -1.20 -11.02 -3.23
C GLY A 94 -2.33 -10.36 -2.44
N ILE A 95 -1.96 -9.42 -1.60
CA ILE A 95 -2.89 -8.72 -0.71
C ILE A 95 -2.54 -7.23 -0.73
N ALA A 96 -3.56 -6.37 -0.71
CA ALA A 96 -3.37 -4.94 -0.49
C ALA A 96 -4.25 -4.48 0.67
N TYR A 97 -3.75 -3.53 1.45
CA TYR A 97 -4.52 -2.86 2.49
C TYR A 97 -4.56 -1.37 2.16
N VAL A 98 -5.74 -0.79 2.20
CA VAL A 98 -5.92 0.63 1.90
C VAL A 98 -6.59 1.32 3.08
N TYR A 99 -5.97 2.39 3.57
CA TYR A 99 -6.55 3.21 4.63
C TYR A 99 -7.59 4.13 4.01
N ASP A 100 -8.85 3.92 4.37
CA ASP A 100 -10.00 4.58 3.74
C ASP A 100 -10.97 5.13 4.78
N PRO A 101 -10.57 6.15 5.56
CA PRO A 101 -11.43 6.70 6.62
C PRO A 101 -12.69 7.38 6.09
N ASP A 102 -12.65 7.88 4.85
CA ASP A 102 -13.79 8.57 4.24
C ASP A 102 -14.71 7.64 3.48
N ASN A 103 -14.36 6.35 3.39
CA ASN A 103 -15.14 5.31 2.75
C ASN A 103 -15.41 5.60 1.26
N THR A 104 -14.37 6.10 0.56
CA THR A 104 -14.46 6.47 -0.86
C THR A 104 -13.71 5.52 -1.79
N PHE A 105 -13.05 4.52 -1.25
CA PHE A 105 -12.21 3.60 -2.02
C PHE A 105 -12.99 2.90 -3.14
N TYR A 106 -14.28 2.62 -2.91
CA TYR A 106 -15.11 1.94 -3.90
C TYR A 106 -15.14 2.66 -5.25
N GLU A 107 -14.88 3.97 -5.27
CA GLU A 107 -14.85 4.77 -6.49
C GLU A 107 -13.61 4.51 -7.35
N HIS A 108 -12.59 3.87 -6.78
CA HIS A 108 -11.27 3.69 -7.40
C HIS A 108 -10.98 2.26 -7.82
N VAL A 109 -11.83 1.33 -7.47
CA VAL A 109 -11.59 -0.10 -7.69
C VAL A 109 -12.78 -0.72 -8.45
N ASN A 110 -12.47 -1.70 -9.33
CA ASN A 110 -13.49 -2.44 -10.05
C ASN A 110 -13.83 -3.72 -9.30
N LYS A 111 -15.01 -3.76 -8.69
CA LYS A 111 -15.46 -4.90 -7.88
C LYS A 111 -15.67 -6.19 -8.67
N GLU A 112 -15.79 -6.10 -9.98
CA GLU A 112 -15.90 -7.31 -10.83
C GLU A 112 -14.58 -8.07 -10.90
N LEU A 113 -13.47 -7.37 -10.70
CA LEU A 113 -12.13 -7.94 -10.82
C LEU A 113 -11.51 -8.31 -9.48
N VAL A 114 -11.80 -7.54 -8.44
CA VAL A 114 -11.26 -7.76 -7.10
C VAL A 114 -12.33 -7.57 -6.05
N GLU A 115 -12.12 -8.17 -4.89
CA GLU A 115 -12.96 -7.94 -3.72
C GLU A 115 -12.21 -7.08 -2.72
N TYR A 116 -12.97 -6.27 -1.97
CA TYR A 116 -12.41 -5.64 -0.79
C TYR A 116 -13.38 -5.79 0.38
N LYS A 117 -12.83 -5.89 1.57
CA LYS A 117 -13.59 -6.07 2.80
C LYS A 117 -12.85 -5.43 3.96
N ASN A 118 -13.54 -5.29 5.09
CA ASN A 118 -12.90 -4.79 6.30
C ASN A 118 -11.92 -5.83 6.84
N VAL A 119 -10.89 -5.37 7.54
CA VAL A 119 -9.94 -6.23 8.21
C VAL A 119 -10.63 -6.80 9.46
N LYS A 120 -10.81 -8.10 9.53
CA LYS A 120 -11.55 -8.76 10.62
C LYS A 120 -10.73 -9.81 11.35
N SER A 121 -9.78 -10.43 10.68
CA SER A 121 -8.94 -11.47 11.25
C SER A 121 -7.87 -10.84 12.13
N ARG A 122 -7.65 -11.42 13.31
CA ARG A 122 -6.57 -10.98 14.18
C ARG A 122 -5.21 -11.13 13.50
N TYR A 123 -5.05 -12.19 12.72
CA TYR A 123 -3.83 -12.40 11.94
C TYR A 123 -3.57 -11.23 11.00
N ASP A 124 -4.61 -10.81 10.28
CA ASP A 124 -4.48 -9.68 9.34
C ASP A 124 -4.21 -8.37 10.08
N GLU A 125 -4.87 -8.15 11.22
CA GLU A 125 -4.64 -6.96 12.04
C GLU A 125 -3.20 -6.90 12.54
N ASP A 126 -2.67 -8.02 13.02
CA ASP A 126 -1.31 -8.09 13.54
C ASP A 126 -0.28 -7.85 12.44
N GLN A 127 -0.50 -8.44 11.26
CA GLN A 127 0.38 -8.27 10.12
C GLN A 127 0.38 -6.80 9.64
N LEU A 128 -0.80 -6.22 9.53
CA LEU A 128 -0.95 -4.83 9.13
C LEU A 128 -0.25 -3.90 10.12
N LYS A 129 -0.49 -4.12 11.42
CA LYS A 129 0.12 -3.31 12.47
C LYS A 129 1.64 -3.41 12.43
N GLU A 130 2.18 -4.61 12.28
CA GLU A 130 3.63 -4.83 12.21
C GLU A 130 4.26 -4.05 11.05
N MET A 131 3.65 -4.09 9.88
CA MET A 131 4.16 -3.37 8.72
C MET A 131 4.09 -1.86 8.91
N ILE A 132 3.03 -1.35 9.50
CA ILE A 132 2.90 0.08 9.78
C ILE A 132 3.91 0.51 10.84
N GLN A 133 4.17 -0.34 11.85
CA GLN A 133 5.21 -0.07 12.85
C GLN A 133 6.59 0.04 12.21
N LYS A 134 6.92 -0.87 11.29
CA LYS A 134 8.17 -0.80 10.55
C LYS A 134 8.26 0.46 9.69
N HIS A 135 7.18 0.83 9.05
CA HIS A 135 7.12 2.05 8.26
C HIS A 135 7.42 3.28 9.11
N TYR A 136 6.82 3.36 10.29
CA TYR A 136 7.10 4.44 11.22
C TYR A 136 8.56 4.40 11.69
N GLN A 137 9.04 3.22 12.05
CA GLN A 137 10.41 3.04 12.54
C GLN A 137 11.46 3.49 11.51
N TYR A 138 11.25 3.15 10.24
CA TYR A 138 12.23 3.44 9.18
C TYR A 138 12.09 4.84 8.60
N THR A 139 10.88 5.40 8.57
CA THR A 139 10.62 6.65 7.87
C THR A 139 10.19 7.80 8.77
N ASN A 140 9.86 7.51 10.02
CA ASN A 140 9.30 8.50 10.97
C ASN A 140 8.01 9.13 10.45
N SER A 141 7.17 8.36 9.76
CA SER A 141 5.93 8.82 9.13
C SER A 141 4.93 9.34 10.15
N ASN A 142 4.44 10.55 9.94
CA ASN A 142 3.41 11.15 10.80
C ASN A 142 2.08 10.41 10.68
N VAL A 143 1.73 9.97 9.47
CA VAL A 143 0.50 9.23 9.21
C VAL A 143 0.55 7.88 9.92
N ALA A 144 1.67 7.16 9.82
CA ALA A 144 1.84 5.87 10.50
C ALA A 144 1.72 6.03 12.02
N LYS A 145 2.34 7.06 12.59
CA LYS A 145 2.26 7.33 14.03
C LYS A 145 0.82 7.57 14.46
N LYS A 146 0.08 8.37 13.71
CA LYS A 146 -1.31 8.68 14.01
C LYS A 146 -2.17 7.42 14.01
N ILE A 147 -1.97 6.56 13.04
CA ILE A 147 -2.70 5.29 12.94
C ILE A 147 -2.34 4.37 14.10
N LEU A 148 -1.06 4.27 14.44
CA LEU A 148 -0.59 3.40 15.53
C LEU A 148 -1.06 3.87 16.90
N ASP A 149 -1.16 5.19 17.12
CA ASP A 149 -1.59 5.75 18.40
C ASP A 149 -3.02 5.35 18.75
N ASP A 150 -3.85 5.01 17.76
CA ASP A 150 -5.24 4.62 17.97
C ASP A 150 -5.61 3.45 17.08
N PHE A 151 -4.72 2.47 16.98
CA PHE A 151 -4.85 1.38 16.02
C PHE A 151 -6.16 0.59 16.18
N GLY A 152 -6.62 0.40 17.41
CA GLY A 152 -7.87 -0.33 17.66
C GLY A 152 -9.07 0.28 16.94
N ASN A 153 -9.11 1.60 16.81
CA ASN A 153 -10.16 2.30 16.07
C ASN A 153 -9.80 2.47 14.60
N GLU A 154 -8.53 2.76 14.30
CA GLU A 154 -8.10 3.04 12.93
C GLU A 154 -8.12 1.80 12.03
N VAL A 155 -7.93 0.60 12.59
CA VAL A 155 -7.95 -0.64 11.79
C VAL A 155 -9.31 -0.84 11.10
N ALA A 156 -10.38 -0.32 11.68
CA ALA A 156 -11.71 -0.40 11.09
C ALA A 156 -11.83 0.39 9.78
N HIS A 157 -10.92 1.33 9.53
CA HIS A 157 -10.91 2.13 8.30
C HIS A 157 -10.09 1.51 7.18
N PHE A 158 -9.42 0.39 7.44
CA PHE A 158 -8.65 -0.30 6.41
C PHE A 158 -9.52 -1.25 5.61
N LYS A 159 -9.28 -1.28 4.31
CA LYS A 159 -9.90 -2.26 3.39
C LYS A 159 -8.84 -3.25 2.95
N LYS A 160 -9.16 -4.53 3.03
CA LYS A 160 -8.29 -5.61 2.53
C LYS A 160 -8.75 -5.94 1.12
N VAL A 161 -7.84 -5.81 0.15
CA VAL A 161 -8.13 -6.05 -1.27
C VAL A 161 -7.48 -7.35 -1.70
N VAL A 162 -8.29 -8.24 -2.27
CA VAL A 162 -7.81 -9.55 -2.76
C VAL A 162 -8.47 -9.84 -4.11
N PRO A 163 -7.81 -10.64 -4.97
CA PRO A 163 -8.45 -11.06 -6.22
C PRO A 163 -9.65 -11.96 -5.93
N HIS A 164 -10.65 -11.97 -6.82
CA HIS A 164 -11.83 -12.82 -6.66
C HIS A 164 -11.47 -14.30 -6.54
N ASP A 165 -10.51 -14.76 -7.31
CA ASP A 165 -10.12 -16.17 -7.34
C ASP A 165 -9.40 -16.63 -6.07
N TYR A 166 -8.91 -15.70 -5.25
CA TYR A 166 -8.19 -16.02 -4.03
C TYR A 166 -9.04 -16.84 -3.06
N LYS A 167 -10.33 -16.60 -3.01
CA LYS A 167 -11.25 -17.30 -2.11
C LYS A 167 -11.48 -18.76 -2.48
N ARG A 168 -11.18 -19.12 -3.71
CA ARG A 168 -11.40 -20.51 -4.20
C ARG A 168 -10.24 -21.42 -3.85
N MET A 169 -9.19 -20.87 -3.33
CA MET A 169 -8.03 -21.58 -2.88
C MET A 169 -8.06 -21.68 -1.36
#